data_f5022dcd17ee4c33911fc7d6f3b34810
#
_entry.id   f5022dcd17ee4c33911fc7d6f3b34810
#
_cell.length_a   1.000
_cell.length_b   1.000
_cell.length_c   1.000
_cell.angle_alpha   90.00
_cell.angle_beta   90.00
_cell.angle_gamma   90.00
#
_symmetry.space_group_name_H-M   'P 1'
#
loop_
_entity.id
_entity.type
_entity.pdbx_description
1 polymer ?
#
loop_
_entity_poly.entity_id
_entity_poly.type
_entity_poly.pdbx_seq_one_letter_code
_entity_poly.pdbx_strand_id
1 'polypeptide(L)'
;MKVIHSIKELKEYVHQCKREGKSIGLVTTMGALHEGHASLIQAARKENDVVITTVFVNPTQFGPNEDYEAYPRTLDADAKVAAAAGADLLFAPSPAEMYPHKDMTWVEVTGPITKVLCGRTRPIHFRGVATVCTKFFNLTECDRAYYGLKDAQQTQVLQRMVEDLFMNVELRLMPIVREADGL
;
A
#
# COMPACT_ATOMS: atom_id res chain seq x y z
N MET A 1 -2.85 -5.79 -17.93
CA MET A 1 -2.22 -5.06 -16.80
C MET A 1 -0.75 -4.82 -17.13
N LYS A 2 -0.23 -3.61 -16.87
CA LYS A 2 1.19 -3.26 -17.02
C LYS A 2 1.92 -3.52 -15.67
N VAL A 3 3.14 -4.07 -15.72
CA VAL A 3 4.04 -4.18 -14.55
C VAL A 3 5.18 -3.20 -14.74
N ILE A 4 5.47 -2.36 -13.75
CA ILE A 4 6.55 -1.39 -13.76
C ILE A 4 7.34 -1.41 -12.46
N HIS A 5 8.60 -1.00 -12.54
CA HIS A 5 9.53 -1.07 -11.42
C HIS A 5 10.13 0.30 -11.05
N SER A 6 10.11 1.26 -11.96
CA SER A 6 10.71 2.57 -11.72
C SER A 6 9.68 3.64 -11.33
N ILE A 7 10.07 4.52 -10.43
CA ILE A 7 9.27 5.70 -10.03
C ILE A 7 9.03 6.61 -11.24
N LYS A 8 10.01 6.71 -12.15
CA LYS A 8 9.88 7.54 -13.35
C LYS A 8 8.69 7.09 -14.21
N GLU A 9 8.63 5.78 -14.54
CA GLU A 9 7.52 5.23 -15.33
C GLU A 9 6.17 5.35 -14.62
N LEU A 10 6.15 5.16 -13.28
CA LEU A 10 4.93 5.35 -12.50
C LEU A 10 4.42 6.79 -12.61
N LYS A 11 5.29 7.78 -12.42
CA LYS A 11 4.90 9.20 -12.54
C LYS A 11 4.43 9.56 -13.95
N GLU A 12 5.08 9.06 -14.99
CA GLU A 12 4.65 9.28 -16.37
C GLU A 12 3.23 8.72 -16.60
N TYR A 13 2.96 7.51 -16.11
CA TYR A 13 1.64 6.88 -16.19
C TYR A 13 0.58 7.67 -15.41
N VAL A 14 0.87 8.05 -14.17
CA VAL A 14 -0.05 8.83 -13.31
C VAL A 14 -0.36 10.19 -13.94
N HIS A 15 0.66 10.92 -14.40
CA HIS A 15 0.46 12.20 -15.07
C HIS A 15 -0.42 12.08 -16.34
N GLN A 16 -0.29 10.98 -17.09
CA GLN A 16 -1.18 10.74 -18.23
C GLN A 16 -2.61 10.55 -17.75
N CYS A 17 -2.86 9.69 -16.75
CA CYS A 17 -4.19 9.47 -16.18
C CYS A 17 -4.83 10.76 -15.68
N LYS A 18 -4.07 11.60 -14.98
CA LYS A 18 -4.57 12.88 -14.46
C LYS A 18 -4.89 13.88 -15.59
N ARG A 19 -4.08 13.94 -16.65
CA ARG A 19 -4.41 14.77 -17.84
C ARG A 19 -5.68 14.31 -18.55
N GLU A 20 -5.98 13.03 -18.50
CA GLU A 20 -7.21 12.45 -19.05
C GLU A 20 -8.42 12.57 -18.09
N GLY A 21 -8.25 13.21 -16.93
CA GLY A 21 -9.30 13.40 -15.92
C GLY A 21 -9.72 12.11 -15.23
N LYS A 22 -8.89 11.07 -15.25
CA LYS A 22 -9.19 9.76 -14.66
C LYS A 22 -8.97 9.75 -13.15
N SER A 23 -9.90 9.15 -12.42
CA SER A 23 -9.76 8.82 -11.01
C SER A 23 -8.86 7.60 -10.81
N ILE A 24 -8.04 7.63 -9.75
CA ILE A 24 -7.05 6.58 -9.43
C ILE A 24 -7.39 5.96 -8.08
N GLY A 25 -7.64 4.65 -8.07
CA GLY A 25 -7.71 3.82 -6.88
C GLY A 25 -6.37 3.13 -6.61
N LEU A 26 -5.92 3.15 -5.37
CA LEU A 26 -4.66 2.54 -4.93
C LEU A 26 -4.92 1.38 -3.96
N VAL A 27 -4.27 0.25 -4.20
CA VAL A 27 -4.21 -0.88 -3.26
C VAL A 27 -2.74 -1.17 -2.94
N THR A 28 -2.32 -0.89 -1.71
CA THR A 28 -0.94 -1.14 -1.28
C THR A 28 -0.79 -2.54 -0.70
N THR A 29 0.18 -3.32 -1.18
CA THR A 29 0.46 -4.67 -0.68
C THR A 29 1.97 -4.92 -0.57
N MET A 30 2.31 -5.96 0.16
CA MET A 30 3.69 -6.47 0.20
C MET A 30 3.92 -7.68 -0.72
N GLY A 31 2.93 -8.08 -1.51
CA GLY A 31 2.95 -9.30 -2.31
C GLY A 31 2.31 -10.50 -1.60
N ALA A 32 2.50 -11.71 -2.15
CA ALA A 32 1.80 -12.94 -1.76
C ALA A 32 0.26 -12.73 -1.76
N LEU A 33 -0.25 -12.24 -2.90
CA LEU A 33 -1.65 -11.85 -3.02
C LEU A 33 -2.59 -13.05 -2.89
N HIS A 34 -3.69 -12.83 -2.18
CA HIS A 34 -4.76 -13.78 -1.93
C HIS A 34 -6.13 -13.11 -2.09
N GLU A 35 -7.22 -13.85 -1.86
CA GLU A 35 -8.61 -13.36 -2.03
C GLU A 35 -8.90 -12.07 -1.27
N GLY A 36 -8.33 -11.88 -0.08
CA GLY A 36 -8.44 -10.62 0.67
C GLY A 36 -7.87 -9.43 -0.10
N HIS A 37 -6.72 -9.57 -0.74
CA HIS A 37 -6.16 -8.53 -1.60
C HIS A 37 -6.97 -8.35 -2.89
N ALA A 38 -7.43 -9.45 -3.50
CA ALA A 38 -8.27 -9.40 -4.68
C ALA A 38 -9.57 -8.61 -4.42
N SER A 39 -10.20 -8.78 -3.26
CA SER A 39 -11.41 -8.05 -2.87
C SER A 39 -11.19 -6.54 -2.79
N LEU A 40 -10.01 -6.07 -2.33
CA LEU A 40 -9.65 -4.65 -2.30
C LEU A 40 -9.50 -4.09 -3.73
N ILE A 41 -8.84 -4.84 -4.62
CA ILE A 41 -8.65 -4.45 -6.02
C ILE A 41 -9.99 -4.38 -6.74
N GLN A 42 -10.88 -5.35 -6.52
CA GLN A 42 -12.23 -5.37 -7.08
C GLN A 42 -13.08 -4.20 -6.56
N ALA A 43 -12.96 -3.84 -5.29
CA ALA A 43 -13.63 -2.66 -4.74
C ALA A 43 -13.08 -1.37 -5.38
N ALA A 44 -11.77 -1.26 -5.52
CA ALA A 44 -11.13 -0.14 -6.19
C ALA A 44 -11.59 0.00 -7.65
N ARG A 45 -11.71 -1.12 -8.37
CA ARG A 45 -12.18 -1.14 -9.77
C ARG A 45 -13.61 -0.60 -9.96
N LYS A 46 -14.47 -0.81 -8.97
CA LYS A 46 -15.86 -0.34 -9.02
C LYS A 46 -16.00 1.18 -8.88
N GLU A 47 -15.04 1.82 -8.24
CA GLU A 47 -15.13 3.23 -7.85
C GLU A 47 -14.14 4.13 -8.60
N ASN A 48 -13.23 3.59 -9.41
CA ASN A 48 -12.18 4.37 -10.07
C ASN A 48 -11.99 3.94 -11.53
N ASP A 49 -11.53 4.90 -12.34
CA ASP A 49 -11.20 4.67 -13.76
C ASP A 49 -9.92 3.87 -13.92
N VAL A 50 -8.98 4.02 -12.99
CA VAL A 50 -7.67 3.35 -12.99
C VAL A 50 -7.41 2.76 -11.62
N VAL A 51 -6.91 1.51 -11.59
CA VAL A 51 -6.49 0.83 -10.35
C VAL A 51 -5.01 0.51 -10.41
N ILE A 52 -4.28 1.08 -9.46
CA ILE A 52 -2.85 0.81 -9.24
C ILE A 52 -2.71 -0.09 -8.02
N THR A 53 -2.05 -1.22 -8.18
CA THR A 53 -1.69 -2.11 -7.06
C THR A 53 -0.19 -2.06 -6.86
N THR A 54 0.28 -2.00 -5.61
CA THR A 54 1.72 -2.11 -5.33
C THR A 54 2.07 -3.49 -4.80
N VAL A 55 3.25 -3.98 -5.15
CA VAL A 55 3.88 -5.15 -4.53
C VAL A 55 5.27 -4.71 -4.06
N PHE A 56 5.38 -4.43 -2.76
CA PHE A 56 6.63 -3.93 -2.19
C PHE A 56 6.81 -4.39 -0.75
N VAL A 57 7.75 -5.31 -0.52
CA VAL A 57 8.17 -5.69 0.84
C VAL A 57 9.00 -4.56 1.42
N ASN A 58 8.36 -3.75 2.27
CA ASN A 58 8.95 -2.52 2.78
C ASN A 58 9.95 -2.80 3.92
N PRO A 59 11.26 -2.63 3.73
CA PRO A 59 12.25 -2.96 4.76
C PRO A 59 12.11 -2.12 6.03
N THR A 60 11.58 -0.89 5.91
CA THR A 60 11.56 0.07 7.02
C THR A 60 10.51 -0.21 8.08
N GLN A 61 9.58 -1.13 7.82
CA GLN A 61 8.55 -1.53 8.78
C GLN A 61 8.86 -2.84 9.53
N PHE A 62 10.01 -3.46 9.23
CA PHE A 62 10.49 -4.67 9.90
C PHE A 62 11.59 -4.33 10.91
N GLY A 63 11.48 -4.90 12.10
CA GLY A 63 12.51 -4.85 13.12
C GLY A 63 13.66 -5.83 12.83
N PRO A 64 14.77 -5.72 13.58
CA PRO A 64 15.96 -6.56 13.37
C PRO A 64 15.74 -8.08 13.48
N ASN A 65 14.67 -8.48 14.19
CA ASN A 65 14.32 -9.88 14.47
C ASN A 65 13.00 -10.28 13.79
N GLU A 66 12.56 -9.54 12.78
CA GLU A 66 11.34 -9.84 12.01
C GLU A 66 11.70 -10.45 10.65
N ASP A 67 10.74 -11.16 10.04
CA ASP A 67 10.92 -12.04 8.88
C ASP A 67 11.02 -11.30 7.54
N TYR A 68 11.76 -10.20 7.45
CA TYR A 68 11.92 -9.44 6.21
C TYR A 68 12.52 -10.30 5.08
N GLU A 69 13.59 -11.03 5.38
CA GLU A 69 14.28 -11.87 4.38
C GLU A 69 13.44 -13.08 3.95
N ALA A 70 12.67 -13.65 4.88
CA ALA A 70 11.80 -14.79 4.64
C ALA A 70 10.45 -14.41 4.02
N TYR A 71 10.13 -13.11 3.91
CA TYR A 71 8.84 -12.68 3.36
C TYR A 71 8.69 -13.15 1.90
N PRO A 72 7.55 -13.78 1.53
CA PRO A 72 7.34 -14.33 0.19
C PRO A 72 7.48 -13.27 -0.92
N ARG A 73 8.19 -13.61 -1.99
CA ARG A 73 8.37 -12.76 -3.18
C ARG A 73 7.90 -13.52 -4.41
N THR A 74 6.63 -13.35 -4.76
CA THR A 74 5.90 -14.16 -5.76
C THR A 74 5.32 -13.28 -6.89
N LEU A 75 6.11 -12.34 -7.41
CA LEU A 75 5.66 -11.28 -8.31
C LEU A 75 4.84 -11.79 -9.51
N ASP A 76 5.24 -12.90 -10.14
CA ASP A 76 4.51 -13.45 -11.29
C ASP A 76 3.11 -13.97 -10.91
N ALA A 77 2.98 -14.60 -9.73
CA ALA A 77 1.69 -15.03 -9.20
C ALA A 77 0.85 -13.83 -8.78
N ASP A 78 1.46 -12.86 -8.11
CA ASP A 78 0.81 -11.62 -7.69
C ASP A 78 0.26 -10.83 -8.88
N ALA A 79 1.03 -10.74 -9.97
CA ALA A 79 0.61 -10.08 -11.20
C ALA A 79 -0.64 -10.74 -11.81
N LYS A 80 -0.74 -12.08 -11.77
CA LYS A 80 -1.92 -12.81 -12.25
C LYS A 80 -3.15 -12.53 -11.40
N VAL A 81 -3.00 -12.55 -10.06
CA VAL A 81 -4.09 -12.25 -9.13
C VAL A 81 -4.56 -10.80 -9.30
N ALA A 82 -3.64 -9.84 -9.33
CA ALA A 82 -3.96 -8.43 -9.50
C ALA A 82 -4.67 -8.16 -10.83
N ALA A 83 -4.19 -8.74 -11.94
CA ALA A 83 -4.81 -8.59 -13.24
C ALA A 83 -6.23 -9.19 -13.27
N ALA A 84 -6.42 -10.39 -12.73
CA ALA A 84 -7.72 -11.04 -12.65
C ALA A 84 -8.73 -10.25 -11.78
N ALA A 85 -8.25 -9.58 -10.74
CA ALA A 85 -9.05 -8.73 -9.87
C ALA A 85 -9.39 -7.35 -10.47
N GLY A 86 -8.75 -6.95 -11.58
CA GLY A 86 -9.05 -5.71 -12.30
C GLY A 86 -8.06 -4.56 -12.11
N ALA A 87 -6.82 -4.83 -11.67
CA ALA A 87 -5.76 -3.83 -11.67
C ALA A 87 -5.32 -3.47 -13.09
N ASP A 88 -5.07 -2.19 -13.36
CA ASP A 88 -4.52 -1.70 -14.63
C ASP A 88 -3.00 -1.70 -14.61
N LEU A 89 -2.43 -1.44 -13.43
CA LEU A 89 -0.99 -1.34 -13.24
C LEU A 89 -0.56 -1.99 -11.92
N LEU A 90 0.54 -2.75 -11.99
CA LEU A 90 1.26 -3.27 -10.83
C LEU A 90 2.59 -2.55 -10.71
N PHE A 91 2.80 -1.85 -9.58
CA PHE A 91 4.06 -1.19 -9.26
C PHE A 91 4.86 -2.04 -8.27
N ALA A 92 6.00 -2.55 -8.73
CA ALA A 92 6.87 -3.43 -7.95
C ALA A 92 8.30 -2.86 -7.88
N PRO A 93 8.52 -1.77 -7.12
CA PRO A 93 9.83 -1.14 -7.00
C PRO A 93 10.81 -1.97 -6.18
N SER A 94 12.10 -1.74 -6.39
CA SER A 94 13.14 -2.24 -5.49
C SER A 94 13.25 -1.36 -4.22
N PRO A 95 13.86 -1.88 -3.12
CA PRO A 95 14.19 -1.03 -1.97
C PRO A 95 15.07 0.17 -2.32
N ALA A 96 16.02 0.01 -3.24
CA ALA A 96 16.89 1.10 -3.68
C ALA A 96 16.12 2.20 -4.44
N GLU A 97 15.08 1.83 -5.20
CA GLU A 97 14.20 2.77 -5.88
C GLU A 97 13.38 3.59 -4.88
N MET A 98 12.82 2.93 -3.85
CA MET A 98 12.00 3.60 -2.84
C MET A 98 12.81 4.37 -1.80
N TYR A 99 14.05 3.94 -1.52
CA TYR A 99 14.92 4.50 -0.50
C TYR A 99 16.35 4.70 -1.04
N PRO A 100 16.56 5.68 -1.97
CA PRO A 100 17.84 5.86 -2.66
C PRO A 100 18.94 6.47 -1.77
N HIS A 101 18.58 7.01 -0.59
CA HIS A 101 19.51 7.66 0.33
C HIS A 101 19.56 6.93 1.67
N LYS A 102 20.72 6.94 2.32
CA LYS A 102 20.89 6.39 3.68
C LYS A 102 20.15 7.22 4.72
N ASP A 103 20.25 8.55 4.59
CA ASP A 103 19.51 9.51 5.41
C ASP A 103 18.18 9.82 4.71
N MET A 104 17.08 9.67 5.42
CA MET A 104 15.75 9.78 4.83
C MET A 104 14.79 10.56 5.72
N THR A 105 13.78 11.11 5.08
CA THR A 105 12.64 11.70 5.77
C THR A 105 11.72 10.60 6.28
N TRP A 106 11.29 10.73 7.52
CA TRP A 106 10.30 9.86 8.14
C TRP A 106 8.96 10.57 8.32
N VAL A 107 7.88 9.82 8.18
CA VAL A 107 6.55 10.22 8.62
C VAL A 107 6.17 9.35 9.80
N GLU A 108 5.87 9.97 10.94
CA GLU A 108 5.56 9.25 12.17
C GLU A 108 4.27 9.80 12.80
N VAL A 109 3.32 8.92 13.05
CA VAL A 109 2.14 9.23 13.86
C VAL A 109 2.50 8.95 15.31
N THR A 110 2.52 10.00 16.13
CA THR A 110 2.83 9.90 17.56
C THR A 110 1.54 9.73 18.37
N GLY A 111 1.67 9.17 19.57
CA GLY A 111 0.55 9.07 20.50
C GLY A 111 0.21 7.63 20.90
N PRO A 112 -0.88 7.42 21.67
CA PRO A 112 -1.21 6.11 22.24
C PRO A 112 -1.48 5.04 21.20
N ILE A 113 -2.06 5.40 20.05
CA ILE A 113 -2.43 4.45 18.99
C ILE A 113 -1.25 3.64 18.44
N THR A 114 -0.05 4.22 18.42
CA THR A 114 1.16 3.57 17.93
C THR A 114 1.99 2.89 19.04
N LYS A 115 1.51 2.92 20.30
CA LYS A 115 2.21 2.35 21.47
C LYS A 115 1.53 1.15 22.10
N VAL A 116 0.37 0.76 21.57
CA VAL A 116 -0.43 -0.39 22.02
C VAL A 116 -0.48 -1.48 20.97
N LEU A 117 -0.96 -2.66 21.30
CA LEU A 117 -1.12 -3.80 20.37
C LEU A 117 0.15 -4.05 19.56
N CYS A 118 0.05 -4.04 18.21
CA CYS A 118 1.19 -4.21 17.31
C CYS A 118 2.30 -3.18 17.56
N GLY A 119 1.97 -1.91 17.85
CA GLY A 119 2.95 -0.87 18.10
C GLY A 119 3.79 -1.09 19.38
N ARG A 120 3.26 -1.81 20.36
CA ARG A 120 4.00 -2.19 21.57
C ARG A 120 5.08 -3.23 21.29
N THR A 121 4.77 -4.21 20.44
CA THR A 121 5.68 -5.32 20.10
C THR A 121 6.59 -4.99 18.91
N ARG A 122 6.18 -4.03 18.08
CA ARG A 122 6.85 -3.61 16.83
C ARG A 122 7.04 -2.08 16.82
N PRO A 123 7.95 -1.51 17.63
CA PRO A 123 8.00 -0.06 17.88
C PRO A 123 8.32 0.80 16.65
N ILE A 124 8.97 0.24 15.61
CA ILE A 124 9.29 0.96 14.36
C ILE A 124 8.27 0.74 13.26
N HIS A 125 7.35 -0.23 13.43
CA HIS A 125 6.45 -0.70 12.39
C HIS A 125 5.60 0.43 11.78
N PHE A 126 4.86 1.14 12.61
CA PHE A 126 3.94 2.17 12.12
C PHE A 126 4.63 3.40 11.53
N ARG A 127 5.83 3.74 11.98
CA ARG A 127 6.66 4.75 11.30
C ARG A 127 7.03 4.30 9.89
N GLY A 128 7.43 3.04 9.73
CA GLY A 128 7.70 2.45 8.41
C GLY A 128 6.48 2.44 7.51
N VAL A 129 5.31 2.03 8.04
CA VAL A 129 4.03 2.02 7.32
C VAL A 129 3.60 3.43 6.91
N ALA A 130 3.60 4.39 7.84
CA ALA A 130 3.23 5.78 7.54
C ALA A 130 4.13 6.39 6.46
N THR A 131 5.45 6.13 6.55
CA THR A 131 6.41 6.63 5.57
C THR A 131 6.19 6.05 4.18
N VAL A 132 6.03 4.74 4.04
CA VAL A 132 5.84 4.11 2.73
C VAL A 132 4.49 4.47 2.11
N CYS A 133 3.42 4.53 2.91
CA CYS A 133 2.10 4.92 2.42
C CYS A 133 2.10 6.39 1.95
N THR A 134 2.75 7.29 2.68
CA THR A 134 2.94 8.68 2.23
C THR A 134 3.65 8.74 0.87
N LYS A 135 4.73 7.96 0.69
CA LYS A 135 5.41 7.88 -0.61
C LYS A 135 4.48 7.39 -1.71
N PHE A 136 3.71 6.33 -1.47
CA PHE A 136 2.77 5.81 -2.46
C PHE A 136 1.66 6.82 -2.79
N PHE A 137 1.08 7.50 -1.80
CA PHE A 137 0.07 8.52 -2.04
C PHE A 137 0.62 9.66 -2.92
N ASN A 138 1.83 10.15 -2.63
CA ASN A 138 2.47 11.18 -3.41
C ASN A 138 2.88 10.72 -4.82
N LEU A 139 3.29 9.46 -5.00
CA LEU A 139 3.70 8.92 -6.28
C LEU A 139 2.52 8.62 -7.22
N THR A 140 1.40 8.19 -6.65
CA THR A 140 0.21 7.77 -7.41
C THR A 140 -0.84 8.87 -7.55
N GLU A 141 -0.75 9.92 -6.72
CA GLU A 141 -1.77 10.97 -6.65
C GLU A 141 -3.19 10.38 -6.61
N CYS A 142 -3.36 9.26 -5.87
CA CYS A 142 -4.60 8.52 -5.86
C CYS A 142 -5.73 9.31 -5.19
N ASP A 143 -6.92 9.17 -5.77
CA ASP A 143 -8.13 9.78 -5.20
C ASP A 143 -8.66 8.94 -4.03
N ARG A 144 -8.50 7.61 -4.10
CA ARG A 144 -8.90 6.65 -3.07
C ARG A 144 -7.83 5.60 -2.83
N ALA A 145 -7.63 5.21 -1.55
CA ALA A 145 -6.74 4.11 -1.18
C ALA A 145 -7.52 3.08 -0.33
N TYR A 146 -7.38 1.81 -0.65
CA TYR A 146 -8.19 0.71 -0.13
C TYR A 146 -7.41 -0.14 0.87
N TYR A 147 -7.96 -0.31 2.07
CA TYR A 147 -7.35 -1.07 3.16
C TYR A 147 -8.36 -2.03 3.80
N GLY A 148 -7.89 -3.22 4.14
CA GLY A 148 -8.71 -4.21 4.86
C GLY A 148 -8.76 -3.94 6.36
N LEU A 149 -9.92 -4.09 6.97
CA LEU A 149 -10.12 -3.99 8.44
C LEU A 149 -9.42 -5.13 9.22
N LYS A 150 -8.82 -6.10 8.53
CA LYS A 150 -7.93 -7.09 9.15
C LYS A 150 -6.80 -6.40 9.91
N ASP A 151 -6.24 -5.35 9.36
CA ASP A 151 -5.18 -4.56 9.97
C ASP A 151 -5.75 -3.25 10.58
N ALA A 152 -6.78 -3.39 11.45
CA ALA A 152 -7.56 -2.29 11.97
C ALA A 152 -6.71 -1.19 12.64
N GLN A 153 -5.66 -1.55 13.38
CA GLN A 153 -4.77 -0.56 14.00
C GLN A 153 -4.01 0.24 12.93
N GLN A 154 -3.55 -0.41 11.87
CA GLN A 154 -2.90 0.26 10.74
C GLN A 154 -3.83 1.26 10.07
N THR A 155 -5.10 0.89 9.87
CA THR A 155 -6.07 1.80 9.25
C THR A 155 -6.29 3.06 10.09
N GLN A 156 -6.35 2.95 11.41
CA GLN A 156 -6.46 4.11 12.32
C GLN A 156 -5.22 5.00 12.27
N VAL A 157 -4.02 4.42 12.20
CA VAL A 157 -2.77 5.18 12.04
C VAL A 157 -2.75 5.93 10.71
N LEU A 158 -3.17 5.28 9.62
CA LEU A 158 -3.21 5.91 8.30
C LEU A 158 -4.29 7.00 8.22
N GLN A 159 -5.48 6.81 8.82
CA GLN A 159 -6.50 7.85 8.89
C GLN A 159 -5.97 9.09 9.62
N ARG A 160 -5.33 8.89 10.77
CA ARG A 160 -4.71 9.99 11.52
C ARG A 160 -3.65 10.73 10.70
N MET A 161 -2.81 10.00 9.99
CA MET A 161 -1.79 10.58 9.11
C MET A 161 -2.42 11.41 7.98
N VAL A 162 -3.45 10.89 7.33
CA VAL A 162 -4.15 11.60 6.24
C VAL A 162 -4.79 12.88 6.75
N GLU A 163 -5.45 12.82 7.90
CA GLU A 163 -6.08 13.98 8.54
C GLU A 163 -5.05 15.05 8.94
N ASP A 164 -4.02 14.67 9.69
CA ASP A 164 -3.02 15.61 10.22
C ASP A 164 -2.17 16.27 9.12
N LEU A 165 -1.92 15.57 8.01
CA LEU A 165 -1.14 16.07 6.89
C LEU A 165 -1.99 16.66 5.75
N PHE A 166 -3.31 16.75 5.93
CA PHE A 166 -4.26 17.28 4.93
C PHE A 166 -4.09 16.62 3.56
N MET A 167 -3.87 15.31 3.53
CA MET A 167 -3.64 14.57 2.28
C MET A 167 -4.93 14.44 1.47
N ASN A 168 -4.85 14.70 0.18
CA ASN A 168 -5.98 14.60 -0.76
C ASN A 168 -6.22 13.15 -1.21
N VAL A 169 -6.43 12.25 -0.24
CA VAL A 169 -6.75 10.85 -0.48
C VAL A 169 -7.87 10.40 0.43
N GLU A 170 -8.86 9.71 -0.12
CA GLU A 170 -9.94 9.11 0.67
C GLU A 170 -9.57 7.67 1.02
N LEU A 171 -9.55 7.32 2.31
CA LEU A 171 -9.31 5.94 2.73
C LEU A 171 -10.63 5.14 2.72
N ARG A 172 -10.66 4.07 1.93
CA ARG A 172 -11.76 3.10 1.85
C ARG A 172 -11.42 1.89 2.71
N LEU A 173 -12.14 1.70 3.80
CA LEU A 173 -11.95 0.58 4.72
C LEU A 173 -12.90 -0.55 4.35
N MET A 174 -12.33 -1.68 3.95
CA MET A 174 -13.09 -2.82 3.43
C MET A 174 -13.23 -3.93 4.49
N PRO A 175 -14.34 -4.68 4.48
CA PRO A 175 -14.54 -5.80 5.37
C PRO A 175 -13.44 -6.86 5.28
N ILE A 176 -13.29 -7.63 6.35
CA ILE A 176 -12.37 -8.78 6.37
C ILE A 176 -12.94 -9.88 5.46
N VAL A 177 -12.10 -10.42 4.59
CA VAL A 177 -12.36 -11.65 3.85
C VAL A 177 -11.72 -12.80 4.62
N ARG A 178 -12.50 -13.84 4.91
CA ARG A 178 -12.06 -15.02 5.65
C ARG A 178 -12.16 -16.27 4.77
N GLU A 179 -11.29 -17.23 5.03
CA GLU A 179 -11.39 -18.56 4.44
C GLU A 179 -12.57 -19.36 5.05
N ALA A 180 -12.88 -20.51 4.46
CA ALA A 180 -14.05 -21.30 4.86
C ALA A 180 -13.96 -21.79 6.32
N ASP A 181 -12.77 -21.95 6.86
CA ASP A 181 -12.50 -22.32 8.26
C ASP A 181 -12.46 -21.12 9.23
N GLY A 182 -12.63 -19.91 8.70
CA GLY A 182 -12.66 -18.66 9.48
C GLY A 182 -11.32 -17.95 9.64
N LEU A 183 -10.25 -18.50 9.05
CA LEU A 183 -8.93 -17.87 9.04
C LEU A 183 -8.92 -16.58 8.20
#